data_ba6ab9139e8e5cd53b6739c9b8a76cfd
#
_entry.id   ba6ab9139e8e5cd53b6739c9b8a76cfd
#
_cell.length_a   1.000
_cell.length_b   1.000
_cell.length_c   1.000
_cell.angle_alpha   90.00
_cell.angle_beta   90.00
_cell.angle_gamma   90.00
#
_symmetry.space_group_name_H-M   'P 1'
#
loop_
_entity.id
_entity.type
_entity.pdbx_description
1 polymer ?
#
loop_
_entity_poly.entity_id
_entity_poly.type
_entity_poly.pdbx_seq_one_letter_code
_entity_poly.pdbx_strand_id
1 'polypeptide(L)'
;MTDITSPEAFFGHKLGTDYKIARWGRIVDYFWRLQKESKRIKVVDMGPSTEGHPFLAVLVTSEQNMENLERIQEVNKQITNPDGLTEEDVKPLVDEGKAVVIQSMSLHATEIGGTQMAP
;
A
#
# COMPACT_ATOMS: atom_id res chain seq x y z
N MET A 1 9.99 11.99 16.70
CA MET A 1 9.27 11.55 15.50
C MET A 1 10.13 11.95 14.32
N THR A 2 10.55 11.03 13.49
CA THR A 2 11.21 11.36 12.23
C THR A 2 10.14 12.00 11.32
N ASP A 3 10.39 13.21 10.84
CA ASP A 3 9.48 13.87 9.91
C ASP A 3 9.44 13.07 8.62
N ILE A 4 8.23 12.61 8.25
CA ILE A 4 8.01 11.91 6.98
C ILE A 4 8.13 12.94 5.85
N THR A 5 8.95 12.63 4.86
CA THR A 5 9.11 13.49 3.70
C THR A 5 7.80 13.62 2.93
N SER A 6 7.26 14.83 2.80
CA SER A 6 6.06 15.07 2.02
C SER A 6 6.31 14.84 0.52
N PRO A 7 5.25 14.51 -0.28
CA PRO A 7 5.38 14.41 -1.73
C PRO A 7 5.97 15.67 -2.35
N GLU A 8 5.50 16.85 -1.95
CA GLU A 8 5.99 18.11 -2.48
C GLU A 8 7.50 18.33 -2.22
N ALA A 9 7.96 17.98 -1.02
CA ALA A 9 9.39 18.08 -0.68
C ALA A 9 10.23 17.09 -1.49
N PHE A 10 9.70 15.90 -1.78
CA PHE A 10 10.42 14.87 -2.53
C PHE A 10 10.46 15.16 -4.04
N PHE A 11 9.32 15.54 -4.63
CA PHE A 11 9.20 15.78 -6.07
C PHE A 11 9.65 17.18 -6.50
N GLY A 12 9.74 18.14 -5.54
CA GLY A 12 10.09 19.52 -5.81
C GLY A 12 8.93 20.34 -6.40
N HIS A 13 7.74 19.80 -6.40
CA HIS A 13 6.50 20.46 -6.83
C HIS A 13 5.28 19.72 -6.25
N LYS A 14 4.17 20.41 -6.13
CA LYS A 14 2.90 19.81 -5.73
C LYS A 14 2.42 18.88 -6.86
N LEU A 15 2.06 17.64 -6.51
CA LEU A 15 1.50 16.70 -7.47
C LEU A 15 0.20 17.27 -8.06
N GLY A 16 0.00 17.11 -9.36
CA GLY A 16 -1.09 17.74 -10.10
C GLY A 16 -0.82 19.17 -10.57
N THR A 17 0.38 19.71 -10.36
CA THR A 17 0.78 21.00 -10.93
C THR A 17 0.86 20.91 -12.45
N ASP A 18 0.33 21.91 -13.16
CA ASP A 18 0.36 21.99 -14.62
C ASP A 18 1.77 21.80 -15.16
N TYR A 19 1.89 21.00 -16.22
CA TYR A 19 3.15 20.67 -16.90
C TYR A 19 4.21 19.98 -16.03
N LYS A 20 3.86 19.48 -14.84
CA LYS A 20 4.73 18.71 -13.95
C LYS A 20 4.22 17.28 -13.82
N ILE A 21 5.08 16.31 -14.11
CA ILE A 21 4.76 14.88 -14.00
C ILE A 21 5.80 14.21 -13.10
N ALA A 22 5.33 13.52 -12.07
CA ALA A 22 6.14 12.56 -11.33
C ALA A 22 6.23 11.26 -12.15
N ARG A 23 7.41 10.93 -12.67
CA ARG A 23 7.64 9.70 -13.43
C ARG A 23 7.59 8.49 -12.51
N TRP A 24 7.16 7.34 -13.04
CA TRP A 24 7.01 6.11 -12.26
C TRP A 24 8.23 5.76 -11.41
N GLY A 25 9.44 5.78 -11.98
CA GLY A 25 10.66 5.51 -11.22
C GLY A 25 10.83 6.41 -9.99
N ARG A 26 10.46 7.70 -10.10
CA ARG A 26 10.49 8.63 -8.96
C ARG A 26 9.42 8.31 -7.92
N ILE A 27 8.25 7.82 -8.34
CA ILE A 27 7.20 7.37 -7.43
C ILE A 27 7.66 6.11 -6.68
N VAL A 28 8.29 5.17 -7.37
CA VAL A 28 8.94 3.99 -6.76
C VAL A 28 9.97 4.40 -5.70
N ASP A 29 10.87 5.32 -6.04
CA ASP A 29 11.87 5.85 -5.10
C ASP A 29 11.22 6.48 -3.86
N TYR A 30 10.12 7.19 -4.05
CA TYR A 30 9.38 7.82 -2.96
C TYR A 30 8.79 6.79 -2.00
N PHE A 31 8.16 5.74 -2.49
CA PHE A 31 7.62 4.68 -1.62
C PHE A 31 8.72 3.95 -0.84
N TRP A 32 9.84 3.64 -1.46
CA TRP A 32 10.99 3.07 -0.76
C TRP A 32 11.58 4.02 0.31
N ARG A 33 11.52 5.32 0.06
CA ARG A 33 11.90 6.32 1.05
C ARG A 33 10.93 6.35 2.22
N LEU A 34 9.63 6.37 1.96
CA LEU A 34 8.60 6.35 3.00
C LEU A 34 8.73 5.13 3.92
N GLN A 35 9.02 3.95 3.35
CA GLN A 35 9.26 2.75 4.16
C GLN A 35 10.45 2.91 5.12
N LYS A 36 11.49 3.63 4.72
CA LYS A 36 12.64 3.89 5.60
C LYS A 36 12.33 4.91 6.69
N GLU A 37 11.41 5.83 6.43
CA GLU A 37 11.04 6.92 7.32
C GLU A 37 9.90 6.55 8.29
N SER A 38 9.11 5.52 7.97
CA SER A 38 7.93 5.15 8.75
C SER A 38 7.77 3.64 8.92
N LYS A 39 7.58 3.21 10.16
CA LYS A 39 7.21 1.81 10.48
C LYS A 39 5.76 1.45 10.09
N ARG A 40 5.00 2.42 9.61
CA ARG A 40 3.61 2.23 9.18
C ARG A 40 3.47 1.87 7.71
N ILE A 41 4.59 1.78 7.00
CA ILE A 41 4.63 1.56 5.56
C ILE A 41 5.52 0.35 5.25
N LYS A 42 5.00 -0.56 4.43
CA LYS A 42 5.76 -1.69 3.87
C LYS A 42 5.55 -1.71 2.37
N VAL A 43 6.64 -1.69 1.63
CA VAL A 43 6.66 -1.83 0.17
C VAL A 43 7.00 -3.28 -0.16
N VAL A 44 6.18 -3.88 -1.00
CA VAL A 44 6.40 -5.24 -1.52
C VAL A 44 6.61 -5.13 -3.03
N ASP A 45 7.75 -5.61 -3.49
CA ASP A 45 8.00 -5.77 -4.91
C ASP A 45 7.26 -7.02 -5.39
N MET A 46 6.28 -6.82 -6.25
CA MET A 46 5.43 -7.89 -6.83
C MET A 46 6.05 -8.49 -8.10
N GLY A 47 7.25 -8.07 -8.45
CA GLY A 47 7.94 -8.44 -9.68
C GLY A 47 7.79 -7.40 -10.79
N PRO A 48 8.32 -7.69 -11.98
CA PRO A 48 8.27 -6.75 -13.10
C PRO A 48 6.91 -6.78 -13.80
N SER A 49 6.48 -5.62 -14.30
CA SER A 49 5.42 -5.51 -15.30
C SER A 49 5.88 -6.11 -16.65
N THR A 50 4.98 -6.19 -17.62
CA THR A 50 5.29 -6.66 -19.00
C THR A 50 6.44 -5.86 -19.64
N GLU A 51 6.53 -4.57 -19.34
CA GLU A 51 7.58 -3.66 -19.84
C GLU A 51 8.83 -3.62 -18.94
N GLY A 52 8.93 -4.53 -17.94
CA GLY A 52 10.08 -4.63 -17.04
C GLY A 52 10.13 -3.56 -15.94
N HIS A 53 9.09 -2.75 -15.76
CA HIS A 53 9.03 -1.78 -14.67
C HIS A 53 8.63 -2.45 -13.36
N PRO A 54 9.09 -1.97 -12.19
CA PRO A 54 8.66 -2.48 -10.89
C PRO A 54 7.15 -2.41 -10.73
N PHE A 55 6.55 -3.49 -10.21
CA PHE A 55 5.15 -3.54 -9.81
C PHE A 55 5.10 -3.66 -8.29
N LEU A 56 4.54 -2.66 -7.62
CA LEU A 56 4.60 -2.54 -6.17
C LEU A 56 3.24 -2.69 -5.52
N ALA A 57 3.20 -3.37 -4.37
CA ALA A 57 2.14 -3.23 -3.40
C ALA A 57 2.66 -2.41 -2.21
N VAL A 58 1.95 -1.35 -1.83
CA VAL A 58 2.30 -0.50 -0.70
C VAL A 58 1.26 -0.70 0.38
N LEU A 59 1.67 -1.27 1.51
CA LEU A 59 0.82 -1.49 2.66
C LEU A 59 0.99 -0.30 3.61
N VAL A 60 -0.15 0.26 4.06
CA VAL A 60 -0.19 1.37 5.02
C VAL A 60 -1.12 0.97 6.16
N THR A 61 -0.61 0.95 7.39
CA THR A 61 -1.40 0.60 8.57
C THR A 61 -0.75 1.16 9.84
N SER A 62 -1.30 0.87 11.04
CA SER A 62 -0.64 1.21 12.30
C SER A 62 0.65 0.40 12.50
N GLU A 63 1.59 0.89 13.31
CA GLU A 63 2.80 0.15 13.66
C GLU A 63 2.47 -1.21 14.28
N GLN A 64 1.49 -1.25 15.16
CA GLN A 64 1.03 -2.49 15.79
C GLN A 64 0.50 -3.51 14.75
N ASN A 65 -0.29 -3.06 13.78
CA ASN A 65 -0.76 -3.95 12.71
C ASN A 65 0.39 -4.40 11.81
N MET A 66 1.36 -3.51 11.56
CA MET A 66 2.53 -3.84 10.75
C MET A 66 3.38 -4.95 11.38
N GLU A 67 3.52 -4.93 12.71
CA GLU A 67 4.21 -5.98 13.48
C GLU A 67 3.43 -7.32 13.47
N ASN A 68 2.12 -7.28 13.25
CA ASN A 68 1.22 -8.44 13.30
C ASN A 68 0.61 -8.80 11.93
N LEU A 69 1.25 -8.41 10.83
CA LEU A 69 0.69 -8.62 9.47
C LEU A 69 0.37 -10.09 9.17
N GLU A 70 1.23 -11.02 9.56
CA GLU A 70 1.03 -12.45 9.32
C GLU A 70 -0.22 -12.96 10.06
N ARG A 71 -0.41 -12.52 11.30
CA ARG A 71 -1.61 -12.87 12.08
C ARG A 71 -2.87 -12.28 11.46
N ILE A 72 -2.82 -11.00 11.06
CA ILE A 72 -3.95 -10.34 10.38
C ILE A 72 -4.31 -11.07 9.08
N GLN A 73 -3.31 -11.47 8.30
CA GLN A 73 -3.52 -12.22 7.07
C GLN A 73 -4.17 -13.56 7.33
N GLU A 74 -3.71 -14.30 8.34
CA GLU A 74 -4.28 -15.60 8.70
C GLU A 74 -5.73 -15.47 9.19
N VAL A 75 -6.02 -14.50 10.07
CA VAL A 75 -7.38 -14.23 10.55
C VAL A 75 -8.30 -13.85 9.40
N ASN A 76 -7.89 -12.92 8.56
CA ASN A 76 -8.70 -12.49 7.41
C ASN A 76 -8.94 -13.63 6.41
N LYS A 77 -7.95 -14.51 6.23
CA LYS A 77 -8.10 -15.71 5.39
C LYS A 77 -9.15 -16.68 5.95
N GLN A 78 -9.15 -16.90 7.26
CA GLN A 78 -10.15 -17.75 7.92
C GLN A 78 -11.55 -17.14 7.84
N ILE A 79 -11.68 -15.83 8.03
CA ILE A 79 -12.97 -15.12 7.88
C ILE A 79 -13.49 -15.23 6.43
N THR A 80 -12.59 -15.09 5.46
CA THR A 80 -12.96 -15.12 4.03
C THR A 80 -13.34 -16.53 3.55
N ASN A 81 -12.77 -17.55 4.16
CA ASN A 81 -13.03 -18.95 3.85
C ASN A 81 -13.31 -19.75 5.13
N PRO A 82 -14.52 -19.62 5.72
CA PRO A 82 -14.86 -20.15 7.03
C PRO A 82 -15.24 -21.65 7.01
N ASP A 83 -14.91 -22.36 5.95
CA ASP A 83 -15.26 -23.80 5.80
C ASP A 83 -14.74 -24.60 6.99
N GLY A 84 -15.66 -25.32 7.65
CA GLY A 84 -15.38 -26.14 8.82
C GLY A 84 -15.33 -25.39 10.16
N LEU A 85 -15.60 -24.07 10.17
CA LEU A 85 -15.72 -23.27 11.37
C LEU A 85 -17.19 -23.16 11.80
N THR A 86 -17.44 -23.14 13.10
CA THR A 86 -18.75 -22.82 13.68
C THR A 86 -18.92 -21.30 13.81
N GLU A 87 -20.16 -20.84 14.07
CA GLU A 87 -20.40 -19.41 14.35
C GLU A 87 -19.63 -18.93 15.59
N GLU A 88 -19.46 -19.81 16.57
CA GLU A 88 -18.70 -19.52 17.81
C GLU A 88 -17.20 -19.35 17.51
N ASP A 89 -16.65 -20.11 16.53
CA ASP A 89 -15.27 -19.98 16.09
C ASP A 89 -15.04 -18.69 15.28
N VAL A 90 -16.00 -18.30 14.45
CA VAL A 90 -15.90 -17.13 13.56
C VAL A 90 -15.98 -15.81 14.34
N LYS A 91 -16.81 -15.75 15.38
CA LYS A 91 -17.03 -14.49 16.12
C LYS A 91 -15.75 -13.84 16.64
N PRO A 92 -14.84 -14.54 17.36
CA PRO A 92 -13.58 -13.94 17.81
C PRO A 92 -12.66 -13.56 16.64
N LEU A 93 -12.71 -14.27 15.52
CA LEU A 93 -11.96 -13.92 14.33
C LEU A 93 -12.44 -12.59 13.72
N VAL A 94 -13.75 -12.37 13.69
CA VAL A 94 -14.33 -11.09 13.20
C VAL A 94 -13.93 -9.93 14.11
N ASP A 95 -13.92 -10.13 15.42
CA ASP A 95 -13.50 -9.10 16.38
C ASP A 95 -11.99 -8.74 16.22
N GLU A 96 -11.15 -9.72 15.89
CA GLU A 96 -9.72 -9.55 15.66
C GLU A 96 -9.39 -9.03 14.26
N GLY A 97 -10.15 -9.45 13.25
CA GLY A 97 -9.93 -9.17 11.83
C GLY A 97 -9.83 -7.69 11.51
N LYS A 98 -9.21 -7.39 10.38
CA LYS A 98 -9.05 -6.00 9.90
C LYS A 98 -9.64 -5.85 8.50
N ALA A 99 -10.41 -4.79 8.32
CA ALA A 99 -10.83 -4.39 6.99
C ALA A 99 -9.60 -4.00 6.16
N VAL A 100 -9.54 -4.53 4.93
CA VAL A 100 -8.49 -4.22 3.96
C VAL A 100 -9.11 -3.44 2.81
N VAL A 101 -8.63 -2.22 2.60
CA VAL A 101 -9.01 -1.39 1.46
C VAL A 101 -7.88 -1.47 0.44
N ILE A 102 -8.20 -1.94 -0.76
CA ILE A 102 -7.25 -2.01 -1.88
C ILE A 102 -7.58 -0.89 -2.86
N GLN A 103 -6.58 -0.11 -3.23
CA GLN A 103 -6.67 0.95 -4.21
C GLN A 103 -5.67 0.69 -5.32
N SER A 104 -6.15 0.48 -6.53
CA SER A 104 -5.35 0.34 -7.74
C SER A 104 -5.36 1.68 -8.48
N MET A 105 -4.19 2.13 -8.89
CA MET A 105 -4.00 3.40 -9.59
C MET A 105 -3.63 3.14 -11.05
N SER A 106 -4.15 3.98 -11.95
CA SER A 106 -3.79 3.98 -13.39
C SER A 106 -4.13 2.66 -14.09
N LEU A 107 -5.41 2.36 -14.23
CA LEU A 107 -5.89 1.16 -14.94
C LEU A 107 -5.42 1.12 -16.40
N HIS A 108 -5.38 2.28 -17.06
CA HIS A 108 -4.88 2.40 -18.43
C HIS A 108 -3.62 3.27 -18.48
N ALA A 109 -2.73 2.97 -19.42
CA ALA A 109 -1.44 3.65 -19.56
C ALA A 109 -1.53 5.16 -19.81
N THR A 110 -2.65 5.63 -20.35
CA THR A 110 -2.89 7.05 -20.63
C THR A 110 -3.47 7.83 -19.44
N GLU A 111 -3.82 7.15 -18.35
CA GLU A 111 -4.46 7.76 -17.17
C GLU A 111 -3.38 8.26 -16.17
N ILE A 112 -2.57 9.19 -16.59
CA ILE A 112 -1.41 9.69 -15.83
C ILE A 112 -1.83 10.27 -14.48
N GLY A 113 -3.02 10.91 -14.40
CA GLY A 113 -3.54 11.50 -13.17
C GLY A 113 -3.70 10.50 -12.04
N GLY A 114 -4.16 9.28 -12.32
CA GLY A 114 -4.33 8.23 -11.32
C GLY A 114 -3.02 7.88 -10.61
N THR A 115 -1.93 7.71 -11.36
CA THR A 115 -0.61 7.42 -10.80
C THR A 115 -0.07 8.57 -9.95
N GLN A 116 -0.38 9.83 -10.30
CA GLN A 116 0.01 11.01 -9.52
C GLN A 116 -0.72 11.12 -8.17
N MET A 117 -1.81 10.38 -7.98
CA MET A 117 -2.56 10.37 -6.71
C MET A 117 -1.99 9.37 -5.69
N ALA A 118 -1.12 8.45 -6.10
CA ALA A 118 -0.63 7.39 -5.24
C ALA A 118 0.32 7.88 -4.12
N PRO A 119 1.24 8.83 -4.36
CA PRO A 119 2.02 9.44 -3.28
C PRO A 119 1.18 10.32 -2.40
#